data_a9f2a557dadf1b32719d4bf163a23229
#
_entry.id   a9f2a557dadf1b32719d4bf163a23229
#
_cell.length_a   1.000
_cell.length_b   1.000
_cell.length_c   1.000
_cell.angle_alpha   90.00
_cell.angle_beta   90.00
_cell.angle_gamma   90.00
#
_symmetry.space_group_name_H-M   'P 1'
#
loop_
_entity.id
_entity.type
_entity.pdbx_description
1 polymer ?
#
loop_
_entity_poly.entity_id
_entity_poly.type
_entity_poly.pdbx_seq_one_letter_code
_entity_poly.pdbx_strand_id
1 'polypeptide(L)' 'MSHYTVQYLDETRHHQSICEYAENAWEAKNQATQDVPYLHSHPNSIDCILSEGSLFSSEL' A
#
# COMPACT_ATOMS: atom_id res chain seq x y z
N MET A 1 -13.97 7.16 1.06
CA MET A 1 -12.74 6.45 0.71
C MET A 1 -11.67 6.76 1.74
N SER A 2 -10.84 5.79 2.03
CA SER A 2 -9.77 5.95 3.01
C SER A 2 -8.42 6.08 2.31
N HIS A 3 -7.49 6.71 3.01
CA HIS A 3 -6.15 6.87 2.52
C HIS A 3 -5.27 5.76 3.08
N TYR A 4 -4.62 5.02 2.22
CA TYR A 4 -3.77 3.91 2.60
C TYR A 4 -2.34 4.15 2.16
N THR A 5 -1.39 3.71 2.98
CA THR A 5 0.02 3.69 2.62
C THR A 5 0.42 2.24 2.40
N VAL A 6 0.84 1.93 1.18
CA VAL A 6 1.28 0.59 0.81
C VAL A 6 2.80 0.59 0.83
N GLN A 7 3.38 -0.23 1.70
CA GLN A 7 4.83 -0.38 1.80
C GLN A 7 5.27 -1.65 1.09
N TYR A 8 6.31 -1.54 0.29
CA TYR A 8 6.80 -2.67 -0.49
C TYR A 8 8.31 -2.61 -0.68
N LEU A 9 8.89 -3.74 -1.09
CA LEU A 9 10.29 -3.82 -1.48
C LEU A 9 10.37 -3.71 -2.99
N ASP A 10 11.23 -2.82 -3.49
CA ASP A 10 11.45 -2.68 -4.92
C ASP A 10 12.46 -3.71 -5.43
N GLU A 11 12.78 -3.65 -6.72
CA GLU A 11 13.67 -4.63 -7.34
C GLU A 11 15.10 -4.56 -6.81
N THR A 12 15.48 -3.43 -6.19
CA THR A 12 16.79 -3.27 -5.57
C THR A 12 16.75 -3.58 -4.07
N ARG A 13 15.61 -4.07 -3.59
CA ARG A 13 15.37 -4.42 -2.19
C ARG A 13 15.39 -3.23 -1.24
N HIS A 14 15.06 -2.06 -1.76
CA HIS A 14 14.85 -0.89 -0.93
C HIS A 14 13.39 -0.78 -0.54
N HIS A 15 13.15 -0.35 0.69
CA HIS A 15 11.79 -0.12 1.16
C HIS A 15 11.22 1.12 0.50
N GLN A 16 10.06 0.98 -0.11
CA GLN A 16 9.34 2.07 -0.76
C GLN A 16 7.94 2.13 -0.23
N SER A 17 7.31 3.27 -0.40
CA SER A 17 5.90 3.41 -0.03
C SER A 17 5.17 4.24 -1.07
N ILE A 18 3.88 3.97 -1.19
CA ILE A 18 3.01 4.68 -2.12
C ILE A 18 1.67 4.87 -1.42
N CYS A 19 1.04 6.02 -1.65
CA CYS A 19 -0.25 6.34 -1.07
C CYS A 19 -1.35 6.07 -2.08
N GLU A 20 -2.42 5.41 -1.62
CA GLU A 20 -3.56 5.10 -2.46
C GLU A 20 -4.85 5.43 -1.73
N TYR A 21 -5.83 5.94 -2.47
CA TYR A 21 -7.18 6.12 -1.95
C TYR A 21 -8.02 4.92 -2.37
N ALA A 22 -8.65 4.28 -1.39
CA ALA A 22 -9.44 3.08 -1.65
C ALA A 22 -10.49 2.90 -0.57
N GLU A 23 -11.45 2.04 -0.83
CA GLU A 23 -12.50 1.75 0.15
C GLU A 23 -12.03 0.77 1.22
N ASN A 24 -11.04 -0.05 0.90
CA ASN A 24 -10.49 -1.01 1.84
C ASN A 24 -9.05 -1.36 1.43
N ALA A 25 -8.37 -2.10 2.31
CA ALA A 25 -6.96 -2.44 2.09
C ALA A 25 -6.76 -3.30 0.84
N TRP A 26 -7.72 -4.16 0.53
CA TRP A 26 -7.61 -5.03 -0.64
C TRP A 26 -7.59 -4.21 -1.92
N GLU A 27 -8.46 -3.21 -2.02
CA GLU A 27 -8.47 -2.32 -3.17
C GLU A 27 -7.20 -1.48 -3.25
N ALA A 28 -6.70 -1.02 -2.10
CA ALA A 28 -5.45 -0.27 -2.06
C ALA A 28 -4.30 -1.12 -2.61
N LYS A 29 -4.26 -2.38 -2.24
CA LYS A 29 -3.25 -3.31 -2.75
C LYS A 29 -3.37 -3.45 -4.28
N ASN A 30 -4.58 -3.61 -4.78
CA ASN A 30 -4.78 -3.75 -6.22
C ASN A 30 -4.37 -2.50 -6.97
N GLN A 31 -4.69 -1.33 -6.45
CA GLN A 31 -4.31 -0.08 -7.08
C GLN A 31 -2.79 0.09 -7.09
N ALA A 32 -2.13 -0.27 -5.99
CA ALA A 32 -0.68 -0.19 -5.90
C ALA A 32 -0.02 -1.12 -6.92
N THR A 33 -0.55 -2.32 -7.09
CA THR A 33 0.02 -3.25 -8.09
C THR A 33 -0.17 -2.76 -9.50
N GLN A 34 -1.19 -1.96 -9.77
CA GLN A 34 -1.38 -1.36 -11.08
C GLN A 34 -0.49 -0.15 -11.30
N ASP A 35 -0.28 0.65 -10.25
CA ASP A 35 0.49 1.88 -10.35
C ASP A 35 2.00 1.62 -10.38
N VAL A 36 2.46 0.57 -9.74
CA VAL A 36 3.88 0.24 -9.66
C VAL A 36 4.15 -0.99 -10.54
N PRO A 37 4.83 -0.83 -11.69
CA PRO A 37 5.07 -1.95 -12.60
C PRO A 37 5.75 -3.14 -11.95
N TYR A 38 6.69 -2.89 -11.04
CA TYR A 38 7.37 -3.96 -10.34
C TYR A 38 6.39 -4.80 -9.53
N LEU A 39 5.43 -4.16 -8.86
CA LEU A 39 4.43 -4.88 -8.06
C LEU A 39 3.46 -5.67 -8.93
N HIS A 40 3.23 -5.22 -10.15
CA HIS A 40 2.39 -5.96 -11.09
C HIS A 40 2.97 -7.33 -11.37
N SER A 41 4.29 -7.42 -11.47
CA SER A 41 4.99 -8.69 -11.70
C SER A 41 5.29 -9.42 -10.39
N HIS A 42 5.38 -8.69 -9.28
CA HIS A 42 5.78 -9.26 -7.99
C HIS A 42 4.85 -8.79 -6.89
N PRO A 43 3.58 -9.21 -6.91
CA PRO A 43 2.61 -8.73 -5.91
C PRO A 43 2.96 -9.14 -4.48
N ASN A 44 3.76 -10.17 -4.31
CA ASN A 44 4.19 -10.62 -2.98
C ASN A 44 5.25 -9.72 -2.35
N SER A 45 5.74 -8.73 -3.10
CA SER A 45 6.72 -7.78 -2.56
C SER A 45 6.10 -6.72 -1.66
N ILE A 46 4.77 -6.66 -1.60
CA ILE A 46 4.09 -5.77 -0.68
C ILE A 46 4.34 -6.24 0.75
N ASP A 47 4.89 -5.35 1.57
CA ASP A 47 5.25 -5.69 2.94
C ASP A 47 4.07 -5.48 3.88
N CYS A 48 3.47 -4.30 3.86
CA CYS A 48 2.30 -4.03 4.67
C CYS A 48 1.48 -2.88 4.09
N ILE A 49 0.24 -2.78 4.55
CA ILE A 49 -0.67 -1.73 4.13
C ILE A 49 -1.21 -1.07 5.38
N LEU A 50 -1.00 0.25 5.51
CA LEU A 50 -1.40 1.01 6.67
C LEU A 50 -2.58 1.92 6.31
N SER A 51 -3.57 1.94 7.18
CA SER A 51 -4.72 2.83 7.02
C SER A 51 -4.55 4.03 7.94
N GLU A 52 -4.52 5.22 7.37
CA GLU A 52 -4.40 6.44 8.17
C GLU A 52 -5.62 6.67 9.04
N GLY A 53 -6.80 6.26 8.57
CA GLY A 53 -8.00 6.36 9.38
C GLY A 53 -7.89 5.57 10.66
N SER A 54 -7.31 4.39 10.61
CA SER A 54 -7.11 3.56 11.79
C SER A 54 -6.16 4.20 12.79
N LEU A 55 -5.13 4.86 12.29
CA LEU A 55 -4.18 5.56 13.16
C LEU A 55 -4.86 6.68 13.92
N PHE A 56 -5.68 7.47 13.24
CA PHE A 56 -6.41 8.53 13.91
C PHE A 56 -7.36 7.98 14.96
N SER A 57 -8.02 6.89 14.64
CA SER A 57 -8.95 6.27 15.57
C SER A 57 -8.26 5.82 16.84
N SER A 58 -7.07 5.30 16.73
CA SER A 58 -6.35 4.81 17.91
C SER A 58 -5.85 5.93 18.80
N GLU A 59 -5.68 7.10 18.31
CA GLU A 59 -5.26 8.23 19.11
C GLU A 59 -6.39 8.83 19.94
N LEU A 60 -7.59 8.63 19.50
CA LEU A 60 -8.75 9.19 20.16
C LEU A 60 -9.24 8.30 21.30
#